data_d057ec777eb4f08b0061d61b74497deb
#
_entry.id   d057ec777eb4f08b0061d61b74497deb
#
_cell.length_a   1.000
_cell.length_b   1.000
_cell.length_c   1.000
_cell.angle_alpha   90.00
_cell.angle_beta   90.00
_cell.angle_gamma   90.00
#
_symmetry.space_group_name_H-M   'P 1'
#
loop_
_entity.id
_entity.type
_entity.pdbx_description
1 polymer ?
#
loop_
_entity_poly.entity_id
_entity_poly.type
_entity_poly.pdbx_seq_one_letter_code
_entity_poly.pdbx_strand_id
1 'polypeptide(L)'
;MTYPKEILSYKHEYIRFFIKRFPFDVFSILMRPHLERKRYNYILKEMSEVVGVFNVLKNLINKNKTDKFVLYELMSGDALFSHFVAKNFPNSKVVAIDLKFSEEYKSNNKSKFFDNIFFIEKNILEIKDLEKADFIVSIHACNNLSEIVIDKASEFSNFFILVPCCIGSENYEKWKRNNEIANKFFNAINNEYYKWCFYLAEYAKSKNFHINLKVDNKMLTERNLIIFGKKI
;
A
#
# COMPACT_ATOMS: atom_id res chain seq x y z
N MET A 1 -9.66 16.66 20.53
CA MET A 1 -10.57 16.23 19.42
C MET A 1 -10.53 14.72 19.30
N THR A 2 -11.62 14.10 18.90
CA THR A 2 -11.76 12.63 18.80
C THR A 2 -12.29 12.24 17.43
N TYR A 3 -12.12 10.97 17.06
CA TYR A 3 -12.71 10.43 15.83
C TYR A 3 -14.23 10.64 15.80
N PRO A 4 -14.83 10.88 14.60
CA PRO A 4 -16.28 11.00 14.44
C PRO A 4 -17.03 9.81 15.02
N LYS A 5 -18.26 10.05 15.53
CA LYS A 5 -19.09 9.01 16.14
C LYS A 5 -19.35 7.84 15.17
N GLU A 6 -19.52 8.13 13.90
CA GLU A 6 -19.74 7.15 12.84
C GLU A 6 -18.56 6.18 12.69
N ILE A 7 -17.33 6.66 12.89
CA ILE A 7 -16.12 5.83 12.87
C ILE A 7 -15.97 5.10 14.21
N LEU A 8 -16.18 5.79 15.34
CA LEU A 8 -16.05 5.19 16.67
C LEU A 8 -17.04 4.06 16.92
N SER A 9 -18.27 4.18 16.40
CA SER A 9 -19.31 3.17 16.53
C SER A 9 -19.10 1.93 15.66
N TYR A 10 -18.20 1.99 14.70
CA TYR A 10 -17.99 0.89 13.76
C TYR A 10 -17.26 -0.29 14.41
N LYS A 11 -18.00 -1.40 14.58
CA LYS A 11 -17.52 -2.58 15.33
C LYS A 11 -16.64 -3.50 14.50
N HIS A 12 -15.61 -2.96 13.86
CA HIS A 12 -14.68 -3.72 13.04
C HIS A 12 -13.28 -3.75 13.65
N GLU A 13 -12.62 -4.92 13.68
CA GLU A 13 -11.35 -5.07 14.39
C GLU A 13 -10.23 -4.21 13.84
N TYR A 14 -10.13 -4.06 12.49
CA TYR A 14 -9.10 -3.21 11.87
C TYR A 14 -9.32 -1.73 12.15
N ILE A 15 -10.58 -1.29 12.15
CA ILE A 15 -10.90 0.10 12.49
C ILE A 15 -10.54 0.40 13.95
N ARG A 16 -10.89 -0.50 14.86
CA ARG A 16 -10.52 -0.37 16.28
C ARG A 16 -9.01 -0.40 16.50
N PHE A 17 -8.31 -1.28 15.76
CA PHE A 17 -6.85 -1.35 15.81
C PHE A 17 -6.22 -0.04 15.34
N PHE A 18 -6.72 0.53 14.24
CA PHE A 18 -6.25 1.80 13.69
C PHE A 18 -6.46 2.94 14.69
N ILE A 19 -7.69 3.14 15.16
CA ILE A 19 -8.05 4.21 16.12
C ILE A 19 -7.17 4.17 17.38
N LYS A 20 -6.92 2.99 17.91
CA LYS A 20 -6.08 2.81 19.11
C LYS A 20 -4.62 3.23 18.92
N ARG A 21 -4.12 3.21 17.68
CA ARG A 21 -2.70 3.41 17.37
C ARG A 21 -2.38 4.68 16.62
N PHE A 22 -3.37 5.35 16.08
CA PHE A 22 -3.13 6.52 15.25
C PHE A 22 -3.77 7.78 15.85
N PRO A 23 -3.02 8.90 16.00
CA PRO A 23 -3.54 10.13 16.60
C PRO A 23 -4.61 10.77 15.72
N PHE A 24 -5.70 11.22 16.33
CA PHE A 24 -6.81 11.83 15.59
C PHE A 24 -6.43 13.16 14.93
N ASP A 25 -5.61 13.97 15.58
CA ASP A 25 -5.14 15.26 15.04
C ASP A 25 -4.40 15.06 13.69
N VAL A 26 -3.49 14.11 13.61
CA VAL A 26 -2.83 13.72 12.35
C VAL A 26 -3.85 13.20 11.33
N PHE A 27 -4.68 12.25 11.74
CA PHE A 27 -5.71 11.65 10.90
C PHE A 27 -6.67 12.70 10.33
N SER A 28 -7.12 13.65 11.15
CA SER A 28 -8.08 14.68 10.75
C SER A 28 -7.53 15.63 9.67
N ILE A 29 -6.22 15.83 9.65
CA ILE A 29 -5.55 16.62 8.61
C ILE A 29 -5.45 15.81 7.31
N LEU A 30 -4.94 14.58 7.38
CA LEU A 30 -4.78 13.73 6.20
C LEU A 30 -6.10 13.41 5.51
N MET A 31 -7.15 13.17 6.30
CA MET A 31 -8.46 12.76 5.80
C MET A 31 -9.48 13.91 5.75
N ARG A 32 -9.05 15.17 5.92
CA ARG A 32 -9.93 16.34 5.96
C ARG A 32 -10.92 16.42 4.81
N PRO A 33 -10.52 16.31 3.52
CA PRO A 33 -11.47 16.43 2.40
C PRO A 33 -12.56 15.37 2.45
N HIS A 34 -12.26 14.19 2.99
CA HIS A 34 -13.21 13.08 3.12
C HIS A 34 -14.10 13.24 4.34
N LEU A 35 -13.56 13.77 5.45
CA LEU A 35 -14.33 14.06 6.67
C LEU A 35 -15.35 15.17 6.43
N GLU A 36 -14.97 16.26 5.79
CA GLU A 36 -15.85 17.38 5.45
C GLU A 36 -17.00 16.95 4.53
N ARG A 37 -16.72 16.05 3.57
CA ARG A 37 -17.71 15.48 2.67
C ARG A 37 -18.46 14.27 3.26
N LYS A 38 -18.23 13.92 4.52
CA LYS A 38 -18.84 12.79 5.25
C LYS A 38 -18.70 11.44 4.52
N ARG A 39 -17.58 11.22 3.84
CA ARG A 39 -17.31 9.99 3.07
C ARG A 39 -16.81 8.85 3.97
N TYR A 40 -17.58 8.51 5.01
CA TYR A 40 -17.16 7.56 6.04
C TYR A 40 -16.84 6.16 5.50
N ASN A 41 -17.60 5.65 4.53
CA ASN A 41 -17.32 4.35 3.93
C ASN A 41 -15.94 4.33 3.24
N TYR A 42 -15.57 5.43 2.56
CA TYR A 42 -14.23 5.57 1.98
C TYR A 42 -13.17 5.58 3.08
N ILE A 43 -13.36 6.37 4.12
CA ILE A 43 -12.44 6.46 5.26
C ILE A 43 -12.24 5.10 5.93
N LEU A 44 -13.33 4.38 6.21
CA LEU A 44 -13.28 3.05 6.83
C LEU A 44 -12.54 2.05 5.95
N LYS A 45 -12.75 2.12 4.63
CA LYS A 45 -12.03 1.32 3.64
C LYS A 45 -10.52 1.58 3.75
N GLU A 46 -10.08 2.84 3.61
CA GLU A 46 -8.67 3.23 3.72
C GLU A 46 -8.02 2.78 5.04
N MET A 47 -8.69 3.00 6.17
CA MET A 47 -8.21 2.55 7.48
C MET A 47 -8.02 1.03 7.52
N SER A 48 -8.93 0.26 6.93
CA SER A 48 -8.85 -1.20 6.93
C SER A 48 -7.71 -1.72 6.04
N GLU A 49 -7.49 -1.09 4.90
CA GLU A 49 -6.40 -1.41 3.97
C GLU A 49 -5.04 -1.12 4.59
N VAL A 50 -4.89 0.05 5.22
CA VAL A 50 -3.69 0.41 6.00
C VAL A 50 -3.35 -0.67 7.02
N VAL A 51 -4.34 -1.13 7.81
CA VAL A 51 -4.11 -2.17 8.83
C VAL A 51 -3.80 -3.53 8.21
N GLY A 52 -4.47 -3.91 7.13
CA GLY A 52 -4.21 -5.16 6.42
C GLY A 52 -2.76 -5.26 5.93
N VAL A 53 -2.29 -4.21 5.25
CA VAL A 53 -0.91 -4.09 4.75
C VAL A 53 0.09 -3.98 5.89
N PHE A 54 -0.21 -3.18 6.93
CA PHE A 54 0.63 -3.06 8.13
C PHE A 54 0.85 -4.41 8.83
N ASN A 55 -0.16 -5.27 8.90
CA ASN A 55 -0.01 -6.60 9.49
C ASN A 55 0.95 -7.49 8.69
N VAL A 56 0.95 -7.40 7.35
CA VAL A 56 1.94 -8.10 6.51
C VAL A 56 3.33 -7.54 6.76
N LEU A 57 3.51 -6.22 6.73
CA LEU A 57 4.78 -5.54 7.01
C LEU A 57 5.32 -5.95 8.38
N LYS A 58 4.50 -5.86 9.43
CA LYS A 58 4.89 -6.24 10.79
C LYS A 58 5.37 -7.68 10.89
N ASN A 59 4.70 -8.61 10.20
CA ASN A 59 5.11 -10.02 10.18
C ASN A 59 6.47 -10.20 9.48
N LEU A 60 6.74 -9.46 8.41
CA LEU A 60 8.03 -9.48 7.72
C LEU A 60 9.15 -8.90 8.60
N ILE A 61 8.90 -7.78 9.28
CA ILE A 61 9.82 -7.16 10.24
C ILE A 61 10.16 -8.14 11.37
N ASN A 62 9.15 -8.76 11.98
CA ASN A 62 9.34 -9.70 13.08
C ASN A 62 10.17 -10.93 12.66
N LYS A 63 9.92 -11.47 11.45
CA LYS A 63 10.69 -12.61 10.91
C LYS A 63 12.15 -12.24 10.66
N ASN A 64 12.44 -11.01 10.28
CA ASN A 64 13.79 -10.54 10.02
C ASN A 64 14.48 -9.94 11.28
N LYS A 65 13.78 -9.90 12.43
CA LYS A 65 14.28 -9.41 13.72
C LYS A 65 14.88 -8.01 13.64
N THR A 66 14.28 -7.12 12.86
CA THR A 66 14.70 -5.72 12.73
C THR A 66 13.60 -4.79 13.22
N ASP A 67 13.98 -3.74 13.96
CA ASP A 67 13.10 -2.64 14.38
C ASP A 67 13.48 -1.31 13.71
N LYS A 68 14.54 -1.33 12.92
CA LYS A 68 15.04 -0.20 12.15
C LYS A 68 15.15 -0.61 10.68
N PHE A 69 14.42 0.10 9.81
CA PHE A 69 14.35 -0.17 8.37
C PHE A 69 14.11 1.11 7.58
N VAL A 70 14.35 1.04 6.27
CA VAL A 70 13.96 2.06 5.29
C VAL A 70 12.78 1.53 4.49
N LEU A 71 11.69 2.31 4.43
CA LEU A 71 10.49 1.98 3.67
C LEU A 71 10.15 3.12 2.71
N TYR A 72 9.89 2.77 1.45
CA TYR A 72 9.26 3.65 0.47
C TYR A 72 7.82 3.23 0.24
N GLU A 73 6.87 4.15 0.40
CA GLU A 73 5.51 4.02 -0.11
C GLU A 73 5.42 4.74 -1.46
N LEU A 74 5.20 3.96 -2.52
CA LEU A 74 5.07 4.49 -3.88
C LEU A 74 3.60 4.74 -4.20
N MET A 75 3.31 5.89 -4.81
CA MET A 75 1.94 6.35 -5.11
C MET A 75 1.10 6.42 -3.84
N SER A 76 1.65 7.13 -2.86
CA SER A 76 1.16 7.14 -1.48
C SER A 76 -0.14 7.94 -1.28
N GLY A 77 -0.60 8.71 -2.28
CA GLY A 77 -1.75 9.59 -2.14
C GLY A 77 -1.62 10.53 -0.94
N ASP A 78 -2.56 10.46 0.00
CA ASP A 78 -2.53 11.22 1.26
C ASP A 78 -1.53 10.64 2.29
N ALA A 79 -0.73 9.65 1.92
CA ALA A 79 0.30 9.00 2.72
C ALA A 79 -0.19 8.49 4.10
N LEU A 80 -1.44 8.06 4.19
CA LEU A 80 -2.03 7.56 5.44
C LEU A 80 -1.26 6.35 5.97
N PHE A 81 -0.87 5.42 5.09
CA PHE A 81 -0.08 4.26 5.47
C PHE A 81 1.32 4.65 5.94
N SER A 82 2.02 5.55 5.23
CA SER A 82 3.34 6.05 5.64
C SER A 82 3.30 6.66 7.03
N HIS A 83 2.30 7.50 7.32
CA HIS A 83 2.14 8.08 8.66
C HIS A 83 1.85 7.02 9.73
N PHE A 84 1.01 6.03 9.39
CA PHE A 84 0.70 4.94 10.30
C PHE A 84 1.96 4.12 10.64
N VAL A 85 2.80 3.83 9.63
CA VAL A 85 4.08 3.13 9.83
C VAL A 85 5.05 3.99 10.64
N ALA A 86 5.25 5.26 10.28
CA ALA A 86 6.14 6.17 10.99
C ALA A 86 5.80 6.30 12.47
N LYS A 87 4.50 6.37 12.81
CA LYS A 87 4.02 6.37 14.21
C LYS A 87 4.37 5.09 14.96
N ASN A 88 4.22 3.94 14.31
CA ASN A 88 4.37 2.64 14.98
C ASN A 88 5.83 2.12 15.00
N PHE A 89 6.70 2.68 14.16
CA PHE A 89 8.12 2.35 14.06
C PHE A 89 8.98 3.62 14.06
N PRO A 90 9.15 4.29 15.21
CA PRO A 90 9.80 5.61 15.28
C PRO A 90 11.30 5.57 14.93
N ASN A 91 11.95 4.41 14.98
CA ASN A 91 13.36 4.24 14.64
C ASN A 91 13.61 3.99 13.15
N SER A 92 12.56 3.88 12.33
CA SER A 92 12.66 3.58 10.91
C SER A 92 12.52 4.84 10.07
N LYS A 93 13.11 4.84 8.88
CA LYS A 93 12.95 5.91 7.87
C LYS A 93 11.80 5.54 6.94
N VAL A 94 10.75 6.35 6.90
CA VAL A 94 9.60 6.17 6.01
C VAL A 94 9.56 7.30 5.00
N VAL A 95 9.45 6.98 3.72
CA VAL A 95 9.41 7.95 2.62
C VAL A 95 8.17 7.72 1.80
N ALA A 96 7.28 8.69 1.80
CA ALA A 96 6.10 8.72 0.94
C ALA A 96 6.45 9.39 -0.41
N ILE A 97 6.13 8.72 -1.51
CA ILE A 97 6.41 9.20 -2.87
C ILE A 97 5.11 9.24 -3.65
N ASP A 98 4.78 10.42 -4.18
CA ASP A 98 3.64 10.61 -5.07
C ASP A 98 3.95 11.66 -6.14
N LEU A 99 3.13 11.71 -7.19
CA LEU A 99 3.25 12.70 -8.24
C LEU A 99 3.06 14.12 -7.70
N LYS A 100 2.12 14.28 -6.76
CA LYS A 100 1.79 15.56 -6.12
C LYS A 100 1.08 15.32 -4.80
N PHE A 101 1.53 16.00 -3.75
CA PHE A 101 0.78 16.13 -2.50
C PHE A 101 -0.12 17.37 -2.53
N SER A 102 -1.25 17.35 -1.81
CA SER A 102 -2.13 18.51 -1.74
C SER A 102 -1.42 19.72 -1.09
N GLU A 103 -1.78 20.93 -1.50
CA GLU A 103 -1.19 22.15 -0.92
C GLU A 103 -1.51 22.27 0.59
N GLU A 104 -2.68 21.81 0.99
CA GLU A 104 -3.08 21.73 2.39
C GLU A 104 -2.17 20.80 3.17
N TYR A 105 -1.84 19.64 2.59
CA TYR A 105 -0.89 18.70 3.13
C TYR A 105 0.52 19.32 3.27
N LYS A 106 0.99 20.02 2.26
CA LYS A 106 2.29 20.72 2.26
C LYS A 106 2.35 21.82 3.32
N SER A 107 1.28 22.61 3.45
CA SER A 107 1.20 23.70 4.43
C SER A 107 1.19 23.17 5.87
N ASN A 108 0.53 22.04 6.11
CA ASN A 108 0.44 21.39 7.42
C ASN A 108 1.69 20.54 7.73
N ASN A 109 2.40 20.05 6.72
CA ASN A 109 3.65 19.29 6.88
C ASN A 109 4.84 20.12 7.39
N LYS A 110 4.75 21.44 7.43
CA LYS A 110 5.71 22.26 8.16
C LYS A 110 5.73 21.96 9.67
N SER A 111 4.65 21.40 10.22
CA SER A 111 4.65 20.75 11.53
C SER A 111 4.89 19.25 11.32
N LYS A 112 6.11 18.80 11.34
CA LYS A 112 6.48 17.38 11.30
C LYS A 112 5.74 16.63 12.40
N PHE A 113 4.69 15.88 12.05
CA PHE A 113 4.01 15.02 13.01
C PHE A 113 4.91 13.91 13.54
N PHE A 114 5.79 13.41 12.67
CA PHE A 114 6.78 12.38 12.99
C PHE A 114 8.10 12.73 12.31
N ASP A 115 9.20 12.74 13.06
CA ASP A 115 10.52 13.12 12.55
C ASP A 115 11.12 12.11 11.55
N ASN A 116 10.55 10.94 11.46
CA ASN A 116 11.03 9.82 10.66
C ASN A 116 10.25 9.60 9.35
N ILE A 117 9.36 10.53 8.96
CA ILE A 117 8.66 10.51 7.67
C ILE A 117 9.16 11.63 6.76
N PHE A 118 9.34 11.30 5.48
CA PHE A 118 9.83 12.18 4.43
C PHE A 118 8.92 12.09 3.21
N PHE A 119 8.89 13.16 2.39
CA PHE A 119 8.00 13.28 1.23
C PHE A 119 8.79 13.64 -0.01
N ILE A 120 8.53 12.93 -1.11
CA ILE A 120 9.12 13.19 -2.42
C ILE A 120 7.99 13.35 -3.43
N GLU A 121 7.85 14.55 -3.99
CA GLU A 121 6.97 14.78 -5.15
C GLU A 121 7.74 14.44 -6.42
N LYS A 122 7.42 13.30 -7.00
CA LYS A 122 8.05 12.83 -8.24
C LYS A 122 7.17 11.82 -8.96
N ASN A 123 7.17 11.88 -10.27
CA ASN A 123 6.60 10.82 -11.08
C ASN A 123 7.41 9.52 -10.89
N ILE A 124 6.74 8.43 -10.56
CA ILE A 124 7.39 7.13 -10.32
C ILE A 124 8.19 6.67 -11.54
N LEU A 125 7.77 7.03 -12.77
CA LEU A 125 8.46 6.70 -14.02
C LEU A 125 9.82 7.40 -14.15
N GLU A 126 9.97 8.55 -13.50
CA GLU A 126 11.18 9.38 -13.56
C GLU A 126 12.17 9.05 -12.42
N ILE A 127 11.80 8.15 -11.53
CA ILE A 127 12.67 7.72 -10.44
C ILE A 127 13.71 6.74 -10.98
N LYS A 128 14.94 7.21 -11.10
CA LYS A 128 16.09 6.41 -11.56
C LYS A 128 17.02 6.05 -10.41
N ASP A 129 17.04 6.87 -9.37
CA ASP A 129 17.99 6.77 -8.26
C ASP A 129 17.23 6.87 -6.93
N LEU A 130 17.05 5.73 -6.28
CA LEU A 130 16.64 5.63 -4.88
C LEU A 130 17.76 4.97 -4.08
N GLU A 131 17.94 5.40 -2.85
CA GLU A 131 18.74 4.63 -1.91
C GLU A 131 18.11 3.24 -1.72
N LYS A 132 18.95 2.24 -1.41
CA LYS A 132 18.43 0.91 -1.09
C LYS A 132 17.49 0.97 0.11
N ALA A 133 16.36 0.31 -0.01
CA ALA A 133 15.35 0.19 1.04
C ALA A 133 15.20 -1.27 1.46
N ASP A 134 14.68 -1.46 2.66
CA ASP A 134 14.24 -2.78 3.09
C ASP A 134 12.90 -3.15 2.44
N PHE A 135 11.99 -2.18 2.38
CA PHE A 135 10.63 -2.37 1.89
C PHE A 135 10.23 -1.32 0.86
N ILE A 136 9.61 -1.79 -0.23
CA ILE A 136 8.79 -0.96 -1.11
C ILE A 136 7.34 -1.41 -0.95
N VAL A 137 6.45 -0.45 -0.68
CA VAL A 137 5.02 -0.71 -0.49
C VAL A 137 4.21 0.17 -1.43
N SER A 138 3.13 -0.35 -1.97
CA SER A 138 2.13 0.45 -2.67
C SER A 138 0.73 -0.11 -2.41
N ILE A 139 -0.17 0.78 -1.98
CA ILE A 139 -1.58 0.51 -1.85
C ILE A 139 -2.27 1.28 -2.99
N HIS A 140 -3.09 0.57 -3.79
CA HIS A 140 -3.78 1.14 -4.96
C HIS A 140 -2.91 1.52 -6.16
N ALA A 141 -1.86 0.76 -6.45
CA ALA A 141 -1.17 0.87 -7.74
C ALA A 141 -2.10 0.47 -8.89
N CYS A 142 -2.49 1.44 -9.71
CA CYS A 142 -3.45 1.24 -10.80
C CYS A 142 -2.78 0.76 -12.09
N ASN A 143 -3.40 -0.20 -12.78
CA ASN A 143 -3.00 -0.68 -14.10
C ASN A 143 -1.49 -1.04 -14.18
N ASN A 144 -0.79 -0.55 -15.20
CA ASN A 144 0.65 -0.77 -15.40
C ASN A 144 1.54 -0.24 -14.25
N LEU A 145 1.04 0.66 -13.41
CA LEU A 145 1.79 1.14 -12.24
C LEU A 145 2.10 0.01 -11.26
N SER A 146 1.26 -1.04 -11.20
CA SER A 146 1.56 -2.23 -10.39
C SER A 146 2.84 -2.96 -10.86
N GLU A 147 3.05 -3.07 -12.17
CA GLU A 147 4.29 -3.64 -12.73
C GLU A 147 5.50 -2.75 -12.41
N ILE A 148 5.33 -1.43 -12.53
CA ILE A 148 6.39 -0.45 -12.23
C ILE A 148 6.80 -0.51 -10.75
N VAL A 149 5.86 -0.70 -9.82
CA VAL A 149 6.18 -0.93 -8.40
C VAL A 149 7.06 -2.16 -8.24
N ILE A 150 6.74 -3.26 -8.91
CA ILE A 150 7.53 -4.50 -8.88
C ILE A 150 8.93 -4.27 -9.47
N ASP A 151 9.04 -3.54 -10.59
CA ASP A 151 10.33 -3.18 -11.19
C ASP A 151 11.18 -2.35 -10.22
N LYS A 152 10.60 -1.27 -9.64
CA LYS A 152 11.29 -0.45 -8.64
C LYS A 152 11.70 -1.26 -7.41
N ALA A 153 10.84 -2.18 -6.96
CA ALA A 153 11.18 -3.07 -5.86
C ALA A 153 12.36 -3.99 -6.22
N SER A 154 12.41 -4.50 -7.46
CA SER A 154 13.52 -5.35 -7.90
C SER A 154 14.85 -4.60 -7.98
N GLU A 155 14.81 -3.31 -8.26
CA GLU A 155 16.00 -2.45 -8.34
C GLU A 155 16.48 -1.98 -6.96
N PHE A 156 15.56 -1.60 -6.07
CA PHE A 156 15.87 -0.78 -4.89
C PHE A 156 15.52 -1.41 -3.54
N SER A 157 14.90 -2.61 -3.48
CA SER A 157 14.53 -3.18 -2.18
C SER A 157 14.74 -4.69 -2.05
N ASN A 158 14.71 -5.15 -0.79
CA ASN A 158 14.74 -6.57 -0.44
C ASN A 158 13.33 -7.17 -0.39
N PHE A 159 12.31 -6.37 -0.07
CA PHE A 159 10.93 -6.80 0.06
C PHE A 159 9.99 -5.83 -0.63
N PHE A 160 8.90 -6.33 -1.18
CA PHE A 160 7.79 -5.50 -1.60
C PHE A 160 6.45 -5.99 -1.04
N ILE A 161 5.49 -5.05 -0.92
CA ILE A 161 4.09 -5.32 -0.58
C ILE A 161 3.23 -4.49 -1.53
N LEU A 162 2.32 -5.13 -2.22
CA LEU A 162 1.48 -4.51 -3.24
C LEU A 162 0.02 -4.90 -3.06
N VAL A 163 -0.87 -3.91 -3.05
CA VAL A 163 -2.33 -4.11 -3.18
C VAL A 163 -2.76 -3.45 -4.49
N PRO A 164 -2.94 -4.20 -5.57
CA PRO A 164 -3.40 -3.64 -6.83
C PRO A 164 -4.89 -3.29 -6.74
N CYS A 165 -5.32 -2.20 -7.37
CA CYS A 165 -6.74 -1.80 -7.37
C CYS A 165 -7.39 -1.91 -8.75
N CYS A 166 -6.74 -1.45 -9.80
CA CYS A 166 -7.24 -1.45 -11.17
C CYS A 166 -6.57 -2.55 -11.98
N ILE A 167 -7.34 -3.15 -12.87
CA ILE A 167 -6.94 -4.30 -13.68
C ILE A 167 -6.43 -3.81 -15.02
N GLY A 168 -5.30 -4.38 -15.48
CA GLY A 168 -4.89 -4.29 -16.85
C GLY A 168 -3.61 -3.51 -17.10
N SER A 169 -2.84 -4.04 -18.05
CA SER A 169 -1.72 -3.43 -18.71
C SER A 169 -1.57 -4.08 -20.08
N GLU A 170 -0.74 -3.52 -20.95
CA GLU A 170 -0.45 -4.13 -22.25
C GLU A 170 0.23 -5.50 -22.09
N ASN A 171 1.11 -5.64 -21.11
CA ASN A 171 1.78 -6.91 -20.81
C ASN A 171 0.79 -7.96 -20.28
N TYR A 172 -0.18 -7.56 -19.47
CA TYR A 172 -1.24 -8.45 -18.99
C TYR A 172 -2.11 -8.98 -20.15
N GLU A 173 -2.45 -8.13 -21.11
CA GLU A 173 -3.22 -8.56 -22.29
C GLU A 173 -2.39 -9.54 -23.17
N LYS A 174 -1.09 -9.35 -23.29
CA LYS A 174 -0.20 -10.31 -23.96
C LYS A 174 -0.13 -11.63 -23.19
N TRP A 175 0.03 -11.57 -21.87
CA TRP A 175 0.06 -12.74 -20.99
C TRP A 175 -1.24 -13.54 -21.08
N LYS A 176 -2.41 -12.91 -21.04
CA LYS A 176 -3.70 -13.57 -21.21
C LYS A 176 -3.79 -14.37 -22.51
N ARG A 177 -3.36 -13.79 -23.64
CA ARG A 177 -3.39 -14.47 -24.93
C ARG A 177 -2.53 -15.74 -24.98
N ASN A 178 -1.45 -15.76 -24.21
CA ASN A 178 -0.47 -16.84 -24.21
C ASN A 178 -0.67 -17.85 -23.06
N ASN A 179 -1.63 -17.65 -22.17
CA ASN A 179 -1.83 -18.48 -20.99
C ASN A 179 -3.24 -19.09 -20.93
N GLU A 180 -3.50 -20.06 -21.79
CA GLU A 180 -4.81 -20.68 -21.95
C GLU A 180 -5.30 -21.36 -20.66
N ILE A 181 -4.40 -22.02 -19.91
CA ILE A 181 -4.76 -22.73 -18.67
C ILE A 181 -5.24 -21.75 -17.61
N ALA A 182 -4.48 -20.66 -17.39
CA ALA A 182 -4.90 -19.61 -16.45
C ALA A 182 -6.23 -18.98 -16.87
N ASN A 183 -6.43 -18.75 -18.19
CA ASN A 183 -7.69 -18.23 -18.70
C ASN A 183 -8.87 -19.15 -18.40
N LYS A 184 -8.75 -20.45 -18.66
CA LYS A 184 -9.80 -21.42 -18.36
C LYS A 184 -10.13 -21.46 -16.87
N PHE A 185 -9.10 -21.49 -16.01
CA PHE A 185 -9.28 -21.51 -14.56
C PHE A 185 -9.98 -20.25 -14.03
N PHE A 186 -9.49 -19.07 -14.36
CA PHE A 186 -10.05 -17.82 -13.83
C PHE A 186 -11.38 -17.45 -14.45
N ASN A 187 -11.65 -17.86 -15.69
CA ASN A 187 -12.98 -17.70 -16.29
C ASN A 187 -14.02 -18.60 -15.59
N ALA A 188 -13.63 -19.82 -15.17
CA ALA A 188 -14.51 -20.69 -14.41
C ALA A 188 -14.93 -20.12 -13.04
N ILE A 189 -14.07 -19.34 -12.39
CA ILE A 189 -14.37 -18.68 -11.11
C ILE A 189 -14.89 -17.23 -11.30
N ASN A 190 -15.01 -16.75 -12.54
CA ASN A 190 -15.48 -15.40 -12.91
C ASN A 190 -14.83 -14.28 -12.09
N ASN A 191 -13.51 -14.33 -11.91
CA ASN A 191 -12.79 -13.35 -11.11
C ASN A 191 -11.55 -12.77 -11.83
N GLU A 192 -11.79 -11.72 -12.61
CA GLU A 192 -10.75 -11.03 -13.37
C GLU A 192 -9.72 -10.31 -12.47
N TYR A 193 -10.13 -9.88 -11.28
CA TYR A 193 -9.21 -9.27 -10.31
C TYR A 193 -8.16 -10.27 -9.81
N TYR A 194 -8.56 -11.48 -9.44
CA TYR A 194 -7.60 -12.49 -9.00
C TYR A 194 -6.71 -12.97 -10.14
N LYS A 195 -7.22 -13.02 -11.36
CA LYS A 195 -6.40 -13.29 -12.54
C LYS A 195 -5.31 -12.23 -12.76
N TRP A 196 -5.66 -10.95 -12.61
CA TRP A 196 -4.70 -9.84 -12.60
C TRP A 196 -3.65 -9.99 -11.49
N CYS A 197 -4.07 -10.26 -10.27
CA CYS A 197 -3.16 -10.48 -9.14
C CYS A 197 -2.21 -11.69 -9.37
N PHE A 198 -2.72 -12.75 -9.99
CA PHE A 198 -1.93 -13.92 -10.34
C PHE A 198 -0.85 -13.57 -11.38
N TYR A 199 -1.24 -12.84 -12.43
CA TYR A 199 -0.27 -12.32 -13.40
C TYR A 199 0.84 -11.48 -12.74
N LEU A 200 0.48 -10.55 -11.87
CA LEU A 200 1.45 -9.73 -11.14
C LEU A 200 2.39 -10.57 -10.27
N ALA A 201 1.88 -11.66 -9.68
CA ALA A 201 2.70 -12.58 -8.91
C ALA A 201 3.72 -13.33 -9.80
N GLU A 202 3.31 -13.78 -11.00
CA GLU A 202 4.23 -14.36 -11.98
C GLU A 202 5.24 -13.32 -12.50
N TYR A 203 4.79 -12.10 -12.76
CA TYR A 203 5.66 -11.00 -13.15
C TYR A 203 6.73 -10.73 -12.08
N ALA A 204 6.34 -10.63 -10.82
CA ALA A 204 7.27 -10.43 -9.71
C ALA A 204 8.24 -11.62 -9.55
N LYS A 205 7.77 -12.84 -9.78
CA LYS A 205 8.63 -14.02 -9.78
C LYS A 205 9.70 -13.94 -10.89
N SER A 206 9.36 -13.43 -12.07
CA SER A 206 10.32 -13.21 -13.15
C SER A 206 11.37 -12.13 -12.81
N LYS A 207 11.11 -11.30 -11.80
CA LYS A 207 12.05 -10.29 -11.25
C LYS A 207 12.83 -10.80 -10.04
N ASN A 208 12.95 -12.12 -9.87
CA ASN A 208 13.70 -12.78 -8.79
C ASN A 208 13.12 -12.57 -7.39
N PHE A 209 11.79 -12.54 -7.25
CA PHE A 209 11.14 -12.55 -5.96
C PHE A 209 10.55 -13.93 -5.62
N HIS A 210 10.73 -14.36 -4.37
CA HIS A 210 9.90 -15.38 -3.78
C HIS A 210 8.58 -14.77 -3.33
N ILE A 211 7.46 -15.22 -3.89
CA ILE A 211 6.15 -14.57 -3.78
C ILE A 211 5.23 -15.29 -2.81
N ASN A 212 4.48 -14.49 -2.05
CA ASN A 212 3.36 -14.91 -1.25
C ASN A 212 2.12 -14.07 -1.61
N LEU A 213 0.96 -14.72 -1.55
CA LEU A 213 -0.34 -14.10 -1.76
C LEU A 213 -1.18 -14.25 -0.48
N LYS A 214 -1.84 -13.18 -0.08
CA LYS A 214 -2.77 -13.18 1.06
C LYS A 214 -4.08 -12.51 0.67
N VAL A 215 -5.17 -13.26 0.71
CA VAL A 215 -6.52 -12.67 0.71
C VAL A 215 -6.83 -12.24 2.13
N ASP A 216 -7.11 -10.95 2.34
CA ASP A 216 -7.43 -10.40 3.66
C ASP A 216 -8.90 -9.99 3.74
N ASN A 217 -9.75 -10.92 4.14
CA ASN A 217 -11.20 -10.74 4.23
C ASN A 217 -11.63 -9.72 5.31
N LYS A 218 -10.68 -9.17 6.09
CA LYS A 218 -10.92 -8.11 7.05
C LYS A 218 -10.70 -6.70 6.46
N MET A 219 -10.18 -6.61 5.25
CA MET A 219 -10.16 -5.35 4.51
C MET A 219 -11.57 -5.07 3.98
N LEU A 220 -12.05 -3.83 4.20
CA LEU A 220 -13.39 -3.37 3.78
C LEU A 220 -13.40 -2.97 2.30
N THR A 221 -12.86 -3.82 1.46
CA THR A 221 -12.73 -3.64 0.01
C THR A 221 -12.81 -4.99 -0.69
N GLU A 222 -13.32 -4.99 -1.93
CA GLU A 222 -13.24 -6.16 -2.81
C GLU A 222 -11.82 -6.38 -3.35
N ARG A 223 -10.96 -5.36 -3.28
CA ARG A 223 -9.55 -5.39 -3.69
C ARG A 223 -8.66 -5.77 -2.50
N ASN A 224 -8.89 -6.95 -1.97
CA ASN A 224 -8.35 -7.42 -0.68
C ASN A 224 -7.21 -8.43 -0.79
N LEU A 225 -6.63 -8.60 -1.98
CA LEU A 225 -5.47 -9.47 -2.17
C LEU A 225 -4.16 -8.66 -2.04
N ILE A 226 -3.32 -9.10 -1.12
CA ILE A 226 -1.99 -8.54 -0.87
C ILE A 226 -0.96 -9.46 -1.52
N ILE A 227 -0.18 -8.92 -2.46
CA ILE A 227 0.97 -9.59 -3.07
C ILE A 227 2.21 -9.10 -2.34
N PHE A 228 3.03 -10.00 -1.84
CA PHE A 228 4.28 -9.60 -1.21
C PHE A 228 5.39 -10.60 -1.49
N GLY A 229 6.60 -10.11 -1.58
CA GLY A 229 7.75 -10.93 -1.95
C GLY A 229 9.03 -10.51 -1.26
N LYS A 230 9.93 -11.49 -1.16
CA LYS A 230 11.32 -11.32 -0.75
C LYS A 230 12.23 -11.58 -1.96
N LYS A 231 13.18 -10.71 -2.20
CA LYS A 231 14.19 -10.89 -3.23
C LYS A 231 15.06 -12.12 -2.93
N ILE A 232 15.30 -12.94 -3.96
CA ILE A 232 16.11 -14.16 -3.88
C ILE A 232 17.59 -13.80 -4.05
#